data_c3f7fd6b562d8206f8093812ba551916
#
_entry.id   c3f7fd6b562d8206f8093812ba551916
#
_cell.length_a   1.000
_cell.length_b   1.000
_cell.length_c   1.000
_cell.angle_alpha   90.00
_cell.angle_beta   90.00
_cell.angle_gamma   90.00
#
_symmetry.space_group_name_H-M   'P 1'
#
loop_
_entity.id
_entity.type
_entity.pdbx_description
1 polymer ?
#
loop_
_entity_poly.entity_id
_entity_poly.type
_entity_poly.pdbx_seq_one_letter_code
_entity_poly.pdbx_strand_id
1 'polypeptide(L)'
;MMRLIRRGARRRFTLLGLVKAVLSILALYYLGGEVLDRRGDKRPDRDIAGAARVVDGDTLELRGEKLRLQGIDAPEMAQTCEANGRPVPCGKLAAEHLDGLIGSRPLDCAVEGKDRYGRGLARCRTEGRDIAETMTRDGWALSDRRYSDGRYAGAEAAARAGRRGIWAMRFEDPAEWRARRREAS
;
A
#
# COMPACT_ATOMS: atom_id res chain seq x y z
N MET A 1 -67.94 31.33 -12.40
CA MET A 1 -66.82 30.40 -12.64
C MET A 1 -65.54 31.22 -12.78
N MET A 2 -64.74 31.33 -11.74
CA MET A 2 -63.57 32.20 -11.66
C MET A 2 -62.31 31.32 -11.63
N ARG A 3 -61.48 31.31 -12.70
CA ARG A 3 -60.22 30.55 -12.79
C ARG A 3 -59.10 31.36 -12.15
N LEU A 4 -58.57 30.87 -11.05
CA LEU A 4 -57.34 31.37 -10.41
C LEU A 4 -56.10 30.90 -11.19
N ILE A 5 -55.40 31.83 -11.80
CA ILE A 5 -54.12 31.60 -12.44
C ILE A 5 -53.05 31.70 -11.36
N ARG A 6 -52.44 30.56 -10.97
CA ARG A 6 -51.25 30.50 -10.11
C ARG A 6 -50.05 31.03 -10.91
N ARG A 7 -49.51 32.19 -10.54
CA ARG A 7 -48.24 32.72 -11.04
C ARG A 7 -47.09 31.95 -10.31
N GLY A 8 -46.37 31.11 -11.08
CA GLY A 8 -45.15 30.47 -10.62
C GLY A 8 -44.02 31.50 -10.49
N ALA A 9 -43.52 31.69 -9.26
CA ALA A 9 -42.35 32.54 -8.98
C ALA A 9 -41.07 31.87 -9.57
N ARG A 10 -40.61 32.37 -10.70
CA ARG A 10 -39.28 32.00 -11.22
C ARG A 10 -38.22 32.64 -10.31
N ARG A 11 -37.56 31.82 -9.44
CA ARG A 11 -36.37 32.25 -8.69
C ARG A 11 -35.27 32.64 -9.69
N ARG A 12 -34.98 33.93 -9.80
CA ARG A 12 -33.80 34.42 -10.53
C ARG A 12 -32.59 34.11 -9.70
N PHE A 13 -31.83 33.08 -10.11
CA PHE A 13 -30.50 32.83 -9.57
C PHE A 13 -29.61 33.98 -10.00
N THR A 14 -29.18 34.82 -9.06
CA THR A 14 -28.24 35.91 -9.33
C THR A 14 -26.84 35.33 -9.51
N LEU A 15 -26.07 35.88 -10.43
CA LEU A 15 -24.66 35.48 -10.70
C LEU A 15 -23.84 35.43 -9.38
N LEU A 16 -24.12 36.35 -8.47
CA LEU A 16 -23.48 36.42 -7.15
C LEU A 16 -23.83 35.20 -6.27
N GLY A 17 -25.03 34.63 -6.37
CA GLY A 17 -25.44 33.41 -5.67
C GLY A 17 -24.69 32.16 -6.18
N LEU A 18 -24.48 32.09 -7.51
CA LEU A 18 -23.71 31.02 -8.13
C LEU A 18 -22.22 31.07 -7.72
N VAL A 19 -21.62 32.24 -7.73
CA VAL A 19 -20.22 32.44 -7.31
C VAL A 19 -20.03 32.03 -5.84
N LYS A 20 -20.93 32.43 -4.94
CA LYS A 20 -20.88 32.04 -3.53
C LYS A 20 -21.02 30.52 -3.35
N ALA A 21 -21.90 29.86 -4.08
CA ALA A 21 -22.07 28.40 -4.03
C ALA A 21 -20.80 27.68 -4.51
N VAL A 22 -20.18 28.11 -5.60
CA VAL A 22 -18.94 27.52 -6.11
C VAL A 22 -17.78 27.70 -5.14
N LEU A 23 -17.61 28.91 -4.56
CA LEU A 23 -16.58 29.16 -3.56
C LEU A 23 -16.78 28.32 -2.28
N SER A 24 -18.03 28.11 -1.86
CA SER A 24 -18.33 27.24 -0.70
C SER A 24 -18.00 25.77 -1.00
N ILE A 25 -18.30 25.28 -2.20
CA ILE A 25 -17.95 23.91 -2.61
C ILE A 25 -16.44 23.73 -2.71
N LEU A 26 -15.73 24.71 -3.27
CA LEU A 26 -14.26 24.68 -3.32
C LEU A 26 -13.65 24.72 -1.92
N ALA A 27 -14.15 25.56 -1.02
CA ALA A 27 -13.69 25.62 0.37
C ALA A 27 -13.94 24.28 1.09
N LEU A 28 -15.08 23.64 0.90
CA LEU A 28 -15.38 22.31 1.46
C LEU A 28 -14.48 21.24 0.85
N TYR A 29 -14.16 21.32 -0.44
CA TYR A 29 -13.25 20.38 -1.11
C TYR A 29 -11.81 20.53 -0.59
N TYR A 30 -11.29 21.76 -0.44
CA TYR A 30 -9.95 22.01 0.09
C TYR A 30 -9.85 21.71 1.59
N LEU A 31 -10.82 22.11 2.41
CA LEU A 31 -10.84 21.82 3.85
C LEU A 31 -11.14 20.34 4.14
N GLY A 32 -11.98 19.69 3.33
CA GLY A 32 -12.29 18.27 3.46
C GLY A 32 -11.12 17.38 3.05
N GLY A 33 -10.28 17.79 2.09
CA GLY A 33 -9.09 17.06 1.66
C GLY A 33 -8.05 16.94 2.77
N GLU A 34 -7.82 17.99 3.54
CA GLU A 34 -6.87 17.96 4.67
C GLU A 34 -7.38 17.16 5.89
N VAL A 35 -8.70 17.05 6.06
CA VAL A 35 -9.30 16.31 7.19
C VAL A 35 -9.36 14.80 6.91
N LEU A 36 -9.44 14.38 5.65
CA LEU A 36 -9.51 12.95 5.30
C LEU A 36 -8.15 12.25 5.35
N ASP A 37 -7.04 12.98 5.24
CA ASP A 37 -5.68 12.40 5.32
C ASP A 37 -5.21 12.10 6.76
N ARG A 38 -5.97 12.52 7.78
CA ARG A 38 -5.66 12.27 9.20
C ARG A 38 -6.22 10.97 9.78
N ARG A 39 -6.82 10.10 8.96
CA ARG A 39 -7.34 8.82 9.46
C ARG A 39 -6.23 7.78 9.60
N GLY A 40 -5.74 7.63 10.82
CA GLY A 40 -5.13 6.40 11.29
C GLY A 40 -3.60 6.32 11.30
N ASP A 41 -2.86 7.39 11.00
CA ASP A 41 -1.41 7.35 11.14
C ASP A 41 -1.02 7.53 12.62
N LYS A 42 -0.87 6.40 13.32
CA LYS A 42 -0.23 6.41 14.66
C LYS A 42 1.16 7.01 14.48
N ARG A 43 1.57 7.87 15.40
CA ARG A 43 2.95 8.35 15.40
C ARG A 43 3.87 7.14 15.51
N PRO A 44 4.95 7.07 14.70
CA PRO A 44 5.91 5.99 14.83
C PRO A 44 6.53 6.01 16.23
N ASP A 45 6.86 4.84 16.78
CA ASP A 45 7.57 4.75 18.06
C ASP A 45 8.97 5.37 17.92
N ARG A 46 9.56 5.25 16.73
CA ARG A 46 10.86 5.82 16.38
C ARG A 46 11.09 5.81 14.88
N ASP A 47 12.02 6.65 14.44
CA ASP A 47 12.55 6.65 13.08
C ASP A 47 13.94 6.02 13.05
N ILE A 48 14.25 5.31 11.98
CA ILE A 48 15.57 4.73 11.72
C ILE A 48 15.92 4.93 10.25
N ALA A 49 17.13 5.44 9.97
CA ALA A 49 17.59 5.69 8.61
C ALA A 49 18.97 5.10 8.36
N GLY A 50 19.24 4.71 7.13
CA GLY A 50 20.54 4.22 6.69
C GLY A 50 20.50 3.21 5.56
N ALA A 51 21.64 2.61 5.25
CA ALA A 51 21.73 1.51 4.30
C ALA A 51 21.06 0.25 4.88
N ALA A 52 20.35 -0.48 4.04
CA ALA A 52 19.67 -1.71 4.44
C ALA A 52 20.17 -2.90 3.61
N ARG A 53 20.08 -4.08 4.17
CA ARG A 53 20.26 -5.37 3.50
C ARG A 53 18.90 -6.06 3.39
N VAL A 54 18.57 -6.57 2.20
CA VAL A 54 17.36 -7.35 2.00
C VAL A 54 17.55 -8.76 2.59
N VAL A 55 16.55 -9.22 3.34
CA VAL A 55 16.49 -10.58 3.90
C VAL A 55 15.57 -11.46 3.05
N ASP A 56 14.38 -10.94 2.72
CA ASP A 56 13.39 -11.53 1.83
C ASP A 56 12.53 -10.43 1.19
N GLY A 57 11.44 -10.79 0.49
CA GLY A 57 10.61 -9.83 -0.26
C GLY A 57 9.87 -8.80 0.58
N ASP A 58 9.84 -8.92 1.91
CA ASP A 58 9.19 -7.96 2.83
C ASP A 58 9.96 -7.72 4.12
N THR A 59 11.19 -8.24 4.24
CA THR A 59 12.01 -8.10 5.44
C THR A 59 13.39 -7.51 5.08
N LEU A 60 13.76 -6.50 5.83
CA LEU A 60 15.03 -5.77 5.72
C LEU A 60 15.84 -5.92 7.01
N GLU A 61 17.15 -5.78 6.90
CA GLU A 61 18.05 -5.53 8.03
C GLU A 61 18.68 -4.15 7.88
N LEU A 62 18.48 -3.28 8.86
CA LEU A 62 18.99 -1.93 8.89
C LEU A 62 19.64 -1.67 10.24
N ARG A 63 20.93 -1.31 10.24
CA ARG A 63 21.74 -1.13 11.48
C ARG A 63 21.70 -2.34 12.44
N GLY A 64 21.65 -3.57 11.89
CA GLY A 64 21.58 -4.80 12.68
C GLY A 64 20.19 -5.15 13.21
N GLU A 65 19.17 -4.35 12.89
CA GLU A 65 17.80 -4.61 13.28
C GLU A 65 16.98 -5.15 12.11
N LYS A 66 16.20 -6.22 12.34
CA LYS A 66 15.26 -6.75 11.36
C LYS A 66 13.96 -5.95 11.37
N LEU A 67 13.60 -5.43 10.20
CA LEU A 67 12.38 -4.66 9.96
C LEU A 67 11.51 -5.42 8.97
N ARG A 68 10.23 -5.59 9.30
CA ARG A 68 9.23 -6.10 8.37
C ARG A 68 8.47 -4.92 7.75
N LEU A 69 8.40 -4.88 6.44
CA LEU A 69 7.59 -3.88 5.73
C LEU A 69 6.12 -4.08 6.06
N GLN A 70 5.52 -3.06 6.69
CA GLN A 70 4.17 -3.13 7.20
C GLN A 70 3.14 -3.09 6.06
N GLY A 71 2.10 -3.92 6.19
CA GLY A 71 0.93 -3.88 5.30
C GLY A 71 1.09 -4.61 3.98
N ILE A 72 2.20 -5.33 3.78
CA ILE A 72 2.40 -6.22 2.64
C ILE A 72 2.80 -7.63 3.07
N ASP A 73 2.61 -8.59 2.17
CA ASP A 73 3.05 -9.98 2.34
C ASP A 73 3.65 -10.46 1.01
N ALA A 74 4.95 -10.69 1.00
CA ALA A 74 5.68 -11.16 -0.19
C ALA A 74 5.81 -12.69 -0.17
N PRO A 75 6.02 -13.33 -1.34
CA PRO A 75 6.38 -14.74 -1.38
C PRO A 75 7.60 -15.03 -0.52
N GLU A 76 7.54 -16.11 0.26
CA GLU A 76 8.63 -16.56 1.12
C GLU A 76 9.87 -16.92 0.29
N MET A 77 11.07 -16.74 0.81
CA MET A 77 12.33 -16.96 0.09
C MET A 77 12.40 -18.32 -0.62
N ALA A 78 11.87 -19.38 -0.01
CA ALA A 78 11.83 -20.73 -0.58
C ALA A 78 10.57 -21.02 -1.41
N GLN A 79 9.68 -20.03 -1.57
CA GLN A 79 8.44 -20.22 -2.31
C GLN A 79 8.69 -20.25 -3.82
N THR A 80 8.05 -21.22 -4.49
CA THR A 80 8.03 -21.34 -5.94
C THR A 80 6.63 -21.06 -6.47
N CYS A 81 6.57 -20.39 -7.61
CA CYS A 81 5.39 -20.14 -8.42
C CYS A 81 5.49 -20.94 -9.73
N GLU A 82 4.48 -20.90 -10.57
CA GLU A 82 4.48 -21.57 -11.87
C GLU A 82 4.24 -20.55 -12.99
N ALA A 83 5.17 -20.47 -13.94
CA ALA A 83 5.01 -19.69 -15.15
C ALA A 83 5.18 -20.58 -16.38
N ASN A 84 4.18 -20.61 -17.26
CA ASN A 84 4.18 -21.43 -18.49
C ASN A 84 4.49 -22.93 -18.21
N GLY A 85 3.92 -23.48 -17.13
CA GLY A 85 4.10 -24.87 -16.72
C GLY A 85 5.48 -25.18 -16.10
N ARG A 86 6.28 -24.17 -15.79
CA ARG A 86 7.62 -24.32 -15.20
C ARG A 86 7.69 -23.68 -13.81
N PRO A 87 8.37 -24.33 -12.86
CA PRO A 87 8.59 -23.72 -11.54
C PRO A 87 9.52 -22.50 -11.64
N VAL A 88 9.17 -21.44 -10.91
CA VAL A 88 9.92 -20.18 -10.85
C VAL A 88 10.14 -19.84 -9.38
N PRO A 89 11.34 -19.47 -8.92
CA PRO A 89 11.63 -19.14 -7.52
C PRO A 89 11.11 -17.72 -7.18
N CYS A 90 9.79 -17.56 -7.10
CA CYS A 90 9.16 -16.25 -6.97
C CYS A 90 9.51 -15.53 -5.66
N GLY A 91 9.79 -16.26 -4.58
CA GLY A 91 10.26 -15.64 -3.34
C GLY A 91 11.64 -14.98 -3.50
N LYS A 92 12.55 -15.68 -4.19
CA LYS A 92 13.87 -15.12 -4.51
C LYS A 92 13.74 -13.90 -5.43
N LEU A 93 12.91 -13.98 -6.46
CA LEU A 93 12.66 -12.86 -7.38
C LEU A 93 12.04 -11.64 -6.67
N ALA A 94 11.17 -11.86 -5.69
CA ALA A 94 10.62 -10.77 -4.88
C ALA A 94 11.72 -10.09 -4.04
N ALA A 95 12.61 -10.86 -3.43
CA ALA A 95 13.76 -10.32 -2.69
C ALA A 95 14.72 -9.56 -3.61
N GLU A 96 15.04 -10.10 -4.78
CA GLU A 96 15.90 -9.45 -5.79
C GLU A 96 15.26 -8.15 -6.31
N HIS A 97 13.93 -8.12 -6.49
CA HIS A 97 13.23 -6.92 -6.89
C HIS A 97 13.30 -5.84 -5.80
N LEU A 98 13.09 -6.21 -4.54
CA LEU A 98 13.24 -5.30 -3.40
C LEU A 98 14.66 -4.75 -3.31
N ASP A 99 15.69 -5.59 -3.50
CA ASP A 99 17.07 -5.17 -3.50
C ASP A 99 17.37 -4.17 -4.63
N GLY A 100 16.87 -4.42 -5.83
CA GLY A 100 16.94 -3.49 -6.96
C GLY A 100 16.22 -2.16 -6.72
N LEU A 101 15.06 -2.19 -6.04
CA LEU A 101 14.32 -0.98 -5.66
C LEU A 101 15.10 -0.11 -4.67
N ILE A 102 15.81 -0.71 -3.75
CA ILE A 102 16.62 -0.02 -2.75
C ILE A 102 17.97 0.39 -3.38
N GLY A 103 18.64 -0.54 -4.02
CA GLY A 103 20.01 -0.36 -4.52
C GLY A 103 20.94 0.08 -3.39
N SER A 104 21.78 1.07 -3.65
CA SER A 104 22.70 1.66 -2.65
C SER A 104 22.10 2.86 -1.90
N ARG A 105 20.80 3.16 -2.10
CA ARG A 105 20.17 4.34 -1.51
C ARG A 105 19.84 4.10 -0.04
N PRO A 106 19.97 5.13 0.81
CA PRO A 106 19.53 5.03 2.18
C PRO A 106 18.00 4.93 2.25
N LEU A 107 17.53 4.25 3.27
CA LEU A 107 16.13 4.19 3.64
C LEU A 107 15.83 5.10 4.81
N ASP A 108 14.62 5.67 4.80
CA ASP A 108 13.98 6.32 5.93
C ASP A 108 12.80 5.45 6.36
N CYS A 109 12.86 4.89 7.56
CA CYS A 109 11.86 3.96 8.07
C CYS A 109 11.23 4.48 9.37
N ALA A 110 9.91 4.61 9.38
CA ALA A 110 9.10 4.82 10.56
C ALA A 110 8.70 3.46 11.15
N VAL A 111 9.14 3.17 12.37
CA VAL A 111 8.91 1.87 13.04
C VAL A 111 7.78 2.00 14.05
N GLU A 112 6.80 1.10 13.97
CA GLU A 112 5.62 1.04 14.85
C GLU A 112 5.52 -0.35 15.48
N GLY A 113 5.98 -0.48 16.72
CA GLY A 113 5.92 -1.75 17.45
C GLY A 113 6.80 -2.85 16.86
N LYS A 114 6.51 -4.08 17.30
CA LYS A 114 7.18 -5.31 16.84
C LYS A 114 6.17 -6.39 16.53
N ASP A 115 6.51 -7.26 15.60
CA ASP A 115 5.75 -8.48 15.39
C ASP A 115 6.08 -9.55 16.45
N ARG A 116 5.37 -10.68 16.39
CA ARG A 116 5.57 -11.81 17.32
C ARG A 116 6.96 -12.47 17.25
N TYR A 117 7.73 -12.16 16.21
CA TYR A 117 9.11 -12.66 16.02
C TYR A 117 10.16 -11.64 16.43
N GLY A 118 9.74 -10.48 16.96
CA GLY A 118 10.63 -9.42 17.41
C GLY A 118 11.11 -8.47 16.31
N ARG A 119 10.64 -8.64 15.06
CA ARG A 119 10.97 -7.71 13.96
C ARG A 119 10.20 -6.39 14.13
N GLY A 120 10.86 -5.26 13.94
CA GLY A 120 10.18 -3.96 13.90
C GLY A 120 9.20 -3.90 12.72
N LEU A 121 7.94 -3.50 12.96
CA LEU A 121 6.99 -3.21 11.90
C LEU A 121 7.29 -1.82 11.34
N ALA A 122 7.66 -1.70 10.06
CA ALA A 122 8.19 -0.48 9.53
C ALA A 122 7.55 -0.06 8.20
N ARG A 123 7.33 1.24 8.07
CA ARG A 123 7.06 1.88 6.77
C ARG A 123 8.34 2.56 6.30
N CYS A 124 8.92 2.03 5.23
CA CYS A 124 10.19 2.48 4.70
C CYS A 124 10.03 3.23 3.38
N ARG A 125 10.80 4.30 3.23
CA ARG A 125 10.87 5.09 1.99
C ARG A 125 12.31 5.21 1.51
N THR A 126 12.45 5.30 0.20
CA THR A 126 13.71 5.72 -0.45
C THR A 126 13.38 6.83 -1.45
N GLU A 127 14.10 7.95 -1.39
CA GLU A 127 13.82 9.14 -2.23
C GLU A 127 12.33 9.56 -2.19
N GLY A 128 11.70 9.48 -1.01
CA GLY A 128 10.30 9.83 -0.78
C GLY A 128 9.28 8.76 -1.25
N ARG A 129 9.69 7.71 -1.96
CA ARG A 129 8.81 6.64 -2.46
C ARG A 129 8.59 5.58 -1.40
N ASP A 130 7.34 5.21 -1.15
CA ASP A 130 6.96 4.10 -0.28
C ASP A 130 7.35 2.76 -0.94
N ILE A 131 8.22 2.00 -0.26
CA ILE A 131 8.75 0.74 -0.77
C ILE A 131 7.67 -0.33 -0.82
N ALA A 132 6.84 -0.43 0.23
CA ALA A 132 5.76 -1.41 0.29
C ALA A 132 4.72 -1.17 -0.82
N GLU A 133 4.37 0.10 -1.09
CA GLU A 133 3.49 0.44 -2.20
C GLU A 133 4.10 0.04 -3.55
N THR A 134 5.39 0.30 -3.74
CA THR A 134 6.09 -0.03 -5.00
C THR A 134 6.15 -1.55 -5.21
N MET A 135 6.53 -2.32 -4.19
CA MET A 135 6.54 -3.79 -4.23
C MET A 135 5.16 -4.35 -4.60
N THR A 136 4.09 -3.79 -4.02
CA THR A 136 2.72 -4.20 -4.30
C THR A 136 2.30 -3.82 -5.72
N ARG A 137 2.62 -2.61 -6.19
CA ARG A 137 2.28 -2.10 -7.52
C ARG A 137 3.01 -2.85 -8.63
N ASP A 138 4.24 -3.29 -8.37
CA ASP A 138 5.04 -4.09 -9.29
C ASP A 138 4.67 -5.58 -9.23
N GLY A 139 3.80 -5.95 -8.28
CA GLY A 139 3.24 -7.29 -8.16
C GLY A 139 4.16 -8.31 -7.48
N TRP A 140 5.11 -7.86 -6.67
CA TRP A 140 6.01 -8.73 -5.91
C TRP A 140 5.63 -8.91 -4.44
N ALA A 141 4.53 -8.26 -4.01
CA ALA A 141 3.90 -8.47 -2.73
C ALA A 141 2.38 -8.31 -2.83
N LEU A 142 1.65 -8.98 -1.94
CA LEU A 142 0.23 -8.80 -1.73
C LEU A 142 -0.02 -7.68 -0.70
N SER A 143 -1.16 -7.00 -0.80
CA SER A 143 -1.62 -6.08 0.23
C SER A 143 -2.20 -6.87 1.41
N ASP A 144 -1.55 -6.83 2.58
CA ASP A 144 -2.12 -7.41 3.79
C ASP A 144 -3.10 -6.43 4.43
N ARG A 145 -4.39 -6.61 4.12
CA ARG A 145 -5.48 -5.71 4.58
C ARG A 145 -5.62 -5.63 6.09
N ARG A 146 -5.15 -6.66 6.82
CA ARG A 146 -5.21 -6.70 8.31
C ARG A 146 -4.25 -5.69 8.94
N TYR A 147 -3.19 -5.32 8.21
CA TYR A 147 -2.10 -4.48 8.72
C TYR A 147 -1.84 -3.22 7.87
N SER A 148 -2.62 -2.99 6.80
CA SER A 148 -2.47 -1.82 5.92
C SER A 148 -3.68 -0.91 5.88
N ASP A 149 -4.79 -1.25 6.58
CA ASP A 149 -6.09 -0.56 6.48
C ASP A 149 -6.53 -0.33 5.01
N GLY A 150 -6.10 -1.26 4.11
CA GLY A 150 -6.36 -1.17 2.68
C GLY A 150 -5.50 -0.18 1.91
N ARG A 151 -4.48 0.42 2.53
CA ARG A 151 -3.59 1.42 1.92
C ARG A 151 -3.04 1.00 0.56
N TYR A 152 -2.63 -0.26 0.41
CA TYR A 152 -2.01 -0.78 -0.81
C TYR A 152 -2.98 -1.53 -1.73
N ALA A 153 -4.28 -1.55 -1.42
CA ALA A 153 -5.29 -2.28 -2.22
C ALA A 153 -5.37 -1.78 -3.68
N GLY A 154 -5.23 -0.47 -3.89
CA GLY A 154 -5.20 0.12 -5.23
C GLY A 154 -3.96 -0.28 -6.03
N ALA A 155 -2.79 -0.35 -5.37
CA ALA A 155 -1.55 -0.81 -5.98
C ALA A 155 -1.63 -2.29 -6.38
N GLU A 156 -2.18 -3.14 -5.50
CA GLU A 156 -2.44 -4.56 -5.80
C GLU A 156 -3.41 -4.74 -6.97
N ALA A 157 -4.52 -4.01 -6.98
CA ALA A 157 -5.49 -4.08 -8.08
C ALA A 157 -4.84 -3.71 -9.42
N ALA A 158 -3.98 -2.68 -9.44
CA ALA A 158 -3.24 -2.29 -10.63
C ALA A 158 -2.20 -3.34 -11.07
N ALA A 159 -1.53 -4.01 -10.13
CA ALA A 159 -0.60 -5.11 -10.43
C ALA A 159 -1.33 -6.31 -11.02
N ARG A 160 -2.46 -6.70 -10.42
CA ARG A 160 -3.33 -7.78 -10.88
C ARG A 160 -3.87 -7.53 -12.30
N ALA A 161 -4.43 -6.34 -12.53
CA ALA A 161 -4.95 -5.96 -13.85
C ALA A 161 -3.84 -5.94 -14.92
N GLY A 162 -2.64 -5.48 -14.57
CA GLY A 162 -1.47 -5.46 -15.46
C GLY A 162 -0.72 -6.79 -15.54
N ARG A 163 -1.13 -7.83 -14.82
CA ARG A 163 -0.45 -9.14 -14.72
C ARG A 163 1.04 -8.98 -14.41
N ARG A 164 1.38 -8.12 -13.47
CA ARG A 164 2.77 -7.83 -13.08
C ARG A 164 3.27 -8.78 -12.01
N GLY A 165 4.58 -9.06 -12.02
CA GLY A 165 5.23 -9.90 -11.02
C GLY A 165 4.57 -11.27 -10.88
N ILE A 166 4.19 -11.66 -9.65
CA ILE A 166 3.54 -12.95 -9.39
C ILE A 166 2.15 -13.07 -10.01
N TRP A 167 1.48 -11.95 -10.35
CA TRP A 167 0.17 -11.96 -11.01
C TRP A 167 0.22 -12.44 -12.47
N ALA A 168 1.43 -12.56 -13.06
CA ALA A 168 1.64 -13.24 -14.35
C ALA A 168 1.81 -14.75 -14.20
N MET A 169 1.83 -15.29 -12.98
CA MET A 169 2.13 -16.68 -12.64
C MET A 169 0.95 -17.32 -11.90
N ARG A 170 0.98 -18.65 -11.78
CA ARG A 170 0.20 -19.33 -10.74
C ARG A 170 1.01 -19.34 -9.46
N PHE A 171 0.44 -18.86 -8.40
CA PHE A 171 1.08 -18.81 -7.09
C PHE A 171 0.10 -19.17 -5.98
N GLU A 172 0.63 -19.66 -4.90
CA GLU A 172 -0.06 -19.83 -3.62
C GLU A 172 0.10 -18.55 -2.80
N ASP A 173 -0.95 -18.15 -2.09
CA ASP A 173 -0.86 -17.03 -1.14
C ASP A 173 0.26 -17.29 -0.13
N PRO A 174 1.16 -16.31 0.13
CA PRO A 174 2.27 -16.51 1.06
C PRO A 174 1.84 -16.95 2.46
N ALA A 175 0.71 -16.46 2.96
CA ALA A 175 0.20 -16.87 4.27
C ALA A 175 -0.31 -18.33 4.25
N GLU A 176 -0.96 -18.77 3.16
CA GLU A 176 -1.38 -20.16 2.96
C GLU A 176 -0.17 -21.09 2.83
N TRP A 177 0.84 -20.67 2.06
CA TRP A 177 2.08 -21.42 1.92
C TRP A 177 2.78 -21.66 3.27
N ARG A 178 2.86 -20.60 4.12
CA ARG A 178 3.39 -20.73 5.49
C ARG A 178 2.55 -21.68 6.36
N ALA A 179 1.22 -21.61 6.25
CA ALA A 179 0.32 -22.46 7.02
C ALA A 179 0.55 -23.93 6.67
N ARG A 180 0.53 -24.28 5.39
CA ARG A 180 0.75 -25.63 4.88
C ARG A 180 2.11 -26.22 5.31
N ARG A 181 3.18 -25.40 5.29
CA ARG A 181 4.49 -25.87 5.72
C ARG A 181 4.61 -26.13 7.22
N ARG A 182 3.87 -25.38 8.03
CA ARG A 182 3.81 -25.67 9.49
C ARG A 182 3.08 -26.96 9.79
N GLU A 183 2.07 -27.32 9.01
CA GLU A 183 1.33 -28.58 9.16
C GLU A 183 2.15 -29.80 8.74
N ALA A 184 3.11 -29.61 7.84
CA ALA A 184 3.98 -30.67 7.33
C ALA A 184 5.27 -30.88 8.13
N SER A 185 5.53 -30.08 9.18
CA SER A 185 6.73 -30.12 10.03
C SER A 185 6.43 -30.73 11.39
#